data_04777ff1c07416513d60ef3b9a50785b
#
_entry.id   04777ff1c07416513d60ef3b9a50785b
#
_cell.length_a   1.000
_cell.length_b   1.000
_cell.length_c   1.000
_cell.angle_alpha   90.00
_cell.angle_beta   90.00
_cell.angle_gamma   90.00
#
_symmetry.space_group_name_H-M   'P 1'
#
loop_
_entity.id
_entity.type
_entity.pdbx_description
1 polymer ?
#
loop_
_entity_poly.entity_id
_entity_poly.type
_entity_poly.pdbx_seq_one_letter_code
_entity_poly.pdbx_strand_id
1 'polypeptide(L)'
;MLIANGLRKVDMQDLLVFLQVHQRQNLVEVAEHLSLSPSTVSYCLKKLRQAFDDELFIATRGGMQPTHKSRAMLPHVEEMLARINACHAAQGSFDPRGEPRTFTLCAPEYVELLILPALLRRLAANGPRIGLDIRRLGPELPTEALLDSQVDLVFDFGPEYHRPAPELQALALFSDELLCVQDRAQPRHERLELDEFCRRRFVFPTPLDASNANLVDTWLRRQGRSREVAARANSYVAALQLLSGSDFVLMLPRRIHALLDDGRHRACLAPSGLPPFALHLSWSRAAEQDPANLWLREQVLIVCAELGLL
;
A
#
# COMPACT_ATOMS: atom_id res chain seq x y z
N MET A 1 31.09 6.30 -1.51
CA MET A 1 31.22 7.19 -0.35
C MET A 1 32.42 6.74 0.48
N LEU A 2 33.45 7.57 0.64
CA LEU A 2 34.69 7.22 1.34
C LEU A 2 34.63 7.82 2.77
N ILE A 3 34.47 6.98 3.77
CA ILE A 3 34.70 7.36 5.16
C ILE A 3 36.19 7.14 5.44
N ALA A 4 36.90 8.17 5.88
CA ALA A 4 38.32 8.06 6.27
C ALA A 4 38.50 6.95 7.32
N ASN A 5 39.57 6.18 7.20
CA ASN A 5 39.78 4.99 8.06
C ASN A 5 39.74 5.29 9.58
N GLY A 6 40.12 6.49 10.02
CA GLY A 6 40.02 6.93 11.41
C GLY A 6 38.60 7.07 11.92
N LEU A 7 37.66 7.48 11.06
CA LEU A 7 36.26 7.71 11.43
C LEU A 7 35.46 6.41 11.61
N ARG A 8 35.93 5.26 11.11
CA ARG A 8 35.24 3.96 11.28
C ARG A 8 35.12 3.50 12.73
N LYS A 9 35.93 4.05 13.62
CA LYS A 9 35.94 3.69 15.05
C LYS A 9 35.10 4.64 15.91
N VAL A 10 34.60 5.74 15.33
CA VAL A 10 33.77 6.72 16.01
C VAL A 10 32.32 6.21 15.98
N ASP A 11 31.70 6.14 17.12
CA ASP A 11 30.33 5.72 17.30
C ASP A 11 29.43 6.87 17.83
N MET A 12 28.13 6.60 17.96
CA MET A 12 27.16 7.59 18.40
C MET A 12 27.46 8.10 19.83
N GLN A 13 27.93 7.24 20.71
CA GLN A 13 28.29 7.61 22.08
C GLN A 13 29.43 8.63 22.10
N ASP A 14 30.40 8.51 21.21
CA ASP A 14 31.50 9.46 21.09
C ASP A 14 30.99 10.86 20.70
N LEU A 15 30.03 10.91 19.73
CA LEU A 15 29.42 12.17 19.27
C LEU A 15 28.56 12.81 20.37
N LEU A 16 27.84 12.03 21.16
CA LEU A 16 27.09 12.52 22.31
C LEU A 16 28.03 13.07 23.41
N VAL A 17 29.12 12.38 23.69
CA VAL A 17 30.18 12.88 24.60
C VAL A 17 30.76 14.21 24.11
N PHE A 18 31.10 14.29 22.79
CA PHE A 18 31.57 15.53 22.18
C PHE A 18 30.60 16.70 22.41
N LEU A 19 29.31 16.49 22.10
CA LEU A 19 28.29 17.52 22.28
C LEU A 19 28.14 17.95 23.74
N GLN A 20 28.10 16.98 24.65
CA GLN A 20 27.92 17.28 26.10
C GLN A 20 29.14 17.96 26.70
N VAL A 21 30.38 17.65 26.23
CA VAL A 21 31.59 18.38 26.67
C VAL A 21 31.57 19.84 26.19
N HIS A 22 31.06 20.10 24.98
CA HIS A 22 30.86 21.48 24.51
C HIS A 22 29.89 22.27 25.39
N GLN A 23 28.81 21.65 25.83
CA GLN A 23 27.74 22.31 26.58
C GLN A 23 28.12 22.50 28.06
N ARG A 24 28.78 21.53 28.70
CA ARG A 24 29.02 21.50 30.14
C ARG A 24 30.43 21.86 30.55
N GLN A 25 31.38 21.71 29.66
CA GLN A 25 32.81 21.99 29.90
C GLN A 25 33.42 21.27 31.12
N ASN A 26 32.71 20.26 31.67
CA ASN A 26 33.09 19.51 32.87
C ASN A 26 32.86 18.00 32.60
N LEU A 27 33.95 17.21 32.61
CA LEU A 27 33.87 15.78 32.28
C LEU A 27 33.13 14.95 33.35
N VAL A 28 33.10 15.37 34.59
CA VAL A 28 32.36 14.68 35.66
C VAL A 28 30.84 14.86 35.42
N GLU A 29 30.40 16.08 35.17
CA GLU A 29 29.01 16.37 34.84
C GLU A 29 28.55 15.67 33.55
N VAL A 30 29.42 15.57 32.55
CA VAL A 30 29.14 14.81 31.31
C VAL A 30 28.94 13.33 31.63
N ALA A 31 29.82 12.75 32.46
CA ALA A 31 29.70 11.34 32.85
C ALA A 31 28.38 11.05 33.58
N GLU A 32 28.03 11.91 34.55
CA GLU A 32 26.76 11.82 35.28
C GLU A 32 25.55 11.94 34.34
N HIS A 33 25.55 12.98 33.47
CA HIS A 33 24.45 13.25 32.57
C HIS A 33 24.18 12.13 31.56
N LEU A 34 25.24 11.51 31.03
CA LEU A 34 25.16 10.42 30.10
C LEU A 34 25.07 9.03 30.76
N SER A 35 25.07 8.97 32.10
CA SER A 35 25.13 7.72 32.87
C SER A 35 26.36 6.86 32.51
N LEU A 36 27.49 7.49 32.27
CA LEU A 36 28.75 6.86 31.90
C LEU A 36 29.77 6.97 33.06
N SER A 37 30.80 6.11 33.03
CA SER A 37 31.95 6.29 33.89
C SER A 37 32.88 7.43 33.38
N PRO A 38 33.59 8.17 34.26
CA PRO A 38 34.58 9.16 33.80
C PRO A 38 35.66 8.58 32.89
N SER A 39 36.02 7.31 33.07
CA SER A 39 36.95 6.58 32.20
C SER A 39 36.39 6.36 30.80
N THR A 40 35.08 6.09 30.70
CA THR A 40 34.40 5.97 29.40
C THR A 40 34.38 7.29 28.65
N VAL A 41 34.05 8.40 29.31
CA VAL A 41 34.08 9.74 28.72
C VAL A 41 35.48 10.09 28.22
N SER A 42 36.52 9.81 29.00
CA SER A 42 37.90 10.01 28.60
C SER A 42 38.34 9.15 27.45
N TYR A 43 37.84 7.91 27.38
CA TYR A 43 38.08 7.00 26.26
C TYR A 43 37.41 7.49 24.96
N CYS A 44 36.17 7.95 25.01
CA CYS A 44 35.47 8.55 23.88
C CYS A 44 36.24 9.77 23.34
N LEU A 45 36.68 10.68 24.22
CA LEU A 45 37.49 11.83 23.80
C LEU A 45 38.80 11.40 23.14
N LYS A 46 39.47 10.36 23.67
CA LYS A 46 40.70 9.83 23.09
C LYS A 46 40.45 9.29 21.66
N LYS A 47 39.35 8.57 21.43
CA LYS A 47 38.95 8.09 20.09
C LYS A 47 38.75 9.25 19.13
N LEU A 48 38.01 10.27 19.58
CA LEU A 48 37.72 11.46 18.76
C LEU A 48 38.99 12.22 18.40
N ARG A 49 39.91 12.45 19.38
CA ARG A 49 41.21 13.09 19.13
C ARG A 49 42.01 12.36 18.05
N GLN A 50 42.05 11.03 18.14
CA GLN A 50 42.74 10.21 17.14
C GLN A 50 42.05 10.24 15.79
N ALA A 51 40.74 10.26 15.74
CA ALA A 51 39.97 10.25 14.50
C ALA A 51 40.05 11.57 13.74
N PHE A 52 40.10 12.69 14.48
CA PHE A 52 40.11 14.04 13.91
C PHE A 52 41.47 14.70 13.91
N ASP A 53 42.51 14.06 14.46
CA ASP A 53 43.89 14.60 14.59
C ASP A 53 43.87 16.00 15.23
N ASP A 54 43.21 16.13 16.40
CA ASP A 54 43.08 17.38 17.14
C ASP A 54 42.73 17.07 18.60
N GLU A 55 43.21 17.90 19.54
CA GLU A 55 42.87 17.75 20.95
C GLU A 55 41.38 17.95 21.27
N LEU A 56 40.66 18.62 20.42
CA LEU A 56 39.25 18.98 20.46
C LEU A 56 38.86 19.79 21.74
N PHE A 57 39.36 19.40 22.88
CA PHE A 57 39.14 20.10 24.15
C PHE A 57 40.41 20.12 24.97
N ILE A 58 40.76 21.30 25.47
CA ILE A 58 41.94 21.57 26.28
C ILE A 58 41.53 21.82 27.71
N ALA A 59 42.13 21.12 28.67
CA ALA A 59 41.87 21.32 30.09
C ALA A 59 42.47 22.66 30.57
N THR A 60 41.63 23.47 31.23
CA THR A 60 42.03 24.76 31.80
C THR A 60 41.50 24.86 33.27
N ARG A 61 41.88 25.92 33.99
CA ARG A 61 41.32 26.16 35.32
C ARG A 61 39.82 26.40 35.33
N GLY A 62 39.24 26.79 34.19
CA GLY A 62 37.81 27.03 34.01
C GLY A 62 37.06 25.86 33.38
N GLY A 63 37.67 24.66 33.22
CA GLY A 63 37.07 23.49 32.61
C GLY A 63 37.65 23.14 31.24
N MET A 64 36.92 22.36 30.47
CA MET A 64 37.31 21.87 29.15
C MET A 64 36.97 22.91 28.06
N GLN A 65 37.99 23.57 27.52
CA GLN A 65 37.82 24.61 26.50
C GLN A 65 37.93 24.00 25.07
N PRO A 66 36.96 24.23 24.19
CA PRO A 66 37.00 23.67 22.83
C PRO A 66 38.09 24.33 21.95
N THR A 67 38.76 23.55 21.12
CA THR A 67 39.69 24.05 20.08
C THR A 67 38.92 24.77 18.97
N HIS A 68 39.65 25.44 18.07
CA HIS A 68 39.05 26.02 16.87
C HIS A 68 38.38 24.95 16.00
N LYS A 69 39.02 23.80 15.84
CA LYS A 69 38.49 22.66 15.09
C LYS A 69 37.24 22.09 15.73
N SER A 70 37.24 21.94 17.04
CA SER A 70 36.05 21.49 17.81
C SER A 70 34.84 22.41 17.60
N ARG A 71 35.04 23.73 17.65
CA ARG A 71 33.97 24.72 17.41
C ARG A 71 33.44 24.64 15.97
N ALA A 72 34.30 24.44 14.99
CA ALA A 72 33.90 24.25 13.58
C ALA A 72 33.12 22.95 13.36
N MET A 73 33.42 21.90 14.13
CA MET A 73 32.73 20.61 14.04
C MET A 73 31.34 20.62 14.71
N LEU A 74 31.12 21.45 15.71
CA LEU A 74 29.89 21.45 16.52
C LEU A 74 28.60 21.46 15.69
N PRO A 75 28.38 22.41 14.75
CA PRO A 75 27.15 22.46 13.96
C PRO A 75 26.91 21.20 13.12
N HIS A 76 27.99 20.58 12.64
CA HIS A 76 27.90 19.34 11.87
C HIS A 76 27.51 18.13 12.73
N VAL A 77 28.03 18.07 13.97
CA VAL A 77 27.67 17.02 14.94
C VAL A 77 26.22 17.19 15.38
N GLU A 78 25.79 18.42 15.67
CA GLU A 78 24.39 18.72 16.02
C GLU A 78 23.43 18.34 14.89
N GLU A 79 23.74 18.71 13.65
CA GLU A 79 22.92 18.32 12.49
C GLU A 79 22.85 16.81 12.32
N MET A 80 23.97 16.09 12.48
CA MET A 80 24.01 14.64 12.38
C MET A 80 23.13 13.96 13.42
N LEU A 81 23.24 14.40 14.69
CA LEU A 81 22.41 13.88 15.78
C LEU A 81 20.93 14.23 15.59
N ALA A 82 20.62 15.44 15.12
CA ALA A 82 19.25 15.83 14.78
C ALA A 82 18.65 14.95 13.66
N ARG A 83 19.44 14.62 12.62
CA ARG A 83 18.99 13.70 11.56
C ARG A 83 18.76 12.28 12.06
N ILE A 84 19.59 11.78 12.97
CA ILE A 84 19.38 10.47 13.59
C ILE A 84 18.13 10.47 14.47
N ASN A 85 17.91 11.52 15.24
CA ASN A 85 16.66 11.68 16.00
C ASN A 85 15.44 11.76 15.08
N ALA A 86 15.55 12.43 13.93
CA ALA A 86 14.50 12.45 12.92
C ALA A 86 14.22 11.05 12.33
N CYS A 87 15.24 10.21 12.13
CA CYS A 87 15.05 8.82 11.74
C CYS A 87 14.30 8.00 12.81
N HIS A 88 14.56 8.27 14.10
CA HIS A 88 13.83 7.62 15.18
C HIS A 88 12.40 8.17 15.32
N ALA A 89 12.21 9.47 15.11
CA ALA A 89 10.90 10.12 15.07
C ALA A 89 10.10 9.82 13.80
N ALA A 90 10.73 9.27 12.75
CA ALA A 90 10.04 8.82 11.53
C ALA A 90 9.10 7.61 11.75
N GLN A 91 9.04 7.06 12.97
CA GLN A 91 7.91 6.25 13.48
C GLN A 91 6.70 7.11 13.90
N GLY A 92 6.72 8.42 13.62
CA GLY A 92 5.67 9.38 13.95
C GLY A 92 4.44 9.27 13.06
N SER A 93 3.32 9.81 13.51
CA SER A 93 2.05 9.86 12.78
C SER A 93 2.20 10.52 11.41
N PHE A 94 1.63 9.92 10.37
CA PHE A 94 1.51 10.54 9.05
C PHE A 94 0.54 11.74 9.12
N ASP A 95 1.00 12.91 8.68
CA ASP A 95 0.15 14.10 8.53
C ASP A 95 -0.29 14.30 7.07
N PRO A 96 -1.50 13.87 6.70
CA PRO A 96 -1.99 13.98 5.32
C PRO A 96 -2.14 15.43 4.83
N ARG A 97 -2.18 16.42 5.74
CA ARG A 97 -2.29 17.84 5.38
C ARG A 97 -0.92 18.49 5.16
N GLY A 98 0.07 18.03 5.91
CA GLY A 98 1.44 18.55 5.89
C GLY A 98 2.31 17.93 4.79
N GLU A 99 2.12 16.67 4.49
CA GLU A 99 3.01 15.87 3.68
C GLU A 99 2.42 15.54 2.30
N PRO A 100 3.03 16.02 1.18
CA PRO A 100 2.60 15.60 -0.15
C PRO A 100 2.99 14.12 -0.35
N ARG A 101 2.03 13.28 -0.76
CA ARG A 101 2.28 11.87 -1.07
C ARG A 101 1.37 11.40 -2.19
N THR A 102 1.92 10.64 -3.12
CA THR A 102 1.15 9.88 -4.09
C THR A 102 1.21 8.41 -3.69
N PHE A 103 0.03 7.84 -3.43
CA PHE A 103 -0.10 6.41 -3.17
C PHE A 103 -0.33 5.67 -4.48
N THR A 104 0.36 4.56 -4.65
CA THR A 104 0.18 3.67 -5.79
C THR A 104 -0.71 2.50 -5.40
N LEU A 105 -1.87 2.38 -6.05
CA LEU A 105 -2.83 1.30 -5.86
C LEU A 105 -2.84 0.38 -7.07
N CYS A 106 -2.89 -0.92 -6.85
CA CYS A 106 -3.19 -1.87 -7.91
C CYS A 106 -4.64 -2.36 -7.73
N ALA A 107 -5.48 -2.17 -8.75
CA ALA A 107 -6.91 -2.42 -8.62
C ALA A 107 -7.54 -2.97 -9.92
N PRO A 108 -8.59 -3.81 -9.81
CA PRO A 108 -9.45 -4.16 -10.94
C PRO A 108 -10.44 -3.02 -11.24
N GLU A 109 -10.96 -2.98 -12.47
CA GLU A 109 -12.00 -2.01 -12.89
C GLU A 109 -13.20 -1.96 -11.93
N TYR A 110 -13.54 -3.08 -11.31
CA TYR A 110 -14.57 -3.18 -10.28
C TYR A 110 -14.38 -2.14 -9.16
N VAL A 111 -13.15 -2.00 -8.67
CA VAL A 111 -12.77 -1.05 -7.63
C VAL A 111 -12.68 0.36 -8.18
N GLU A 112 -12.16 0.52 -9.40
CA GLU A 112 -12.05 1.82 -10.06
C GLU A 112 -13.43 2.50 -10.19
N LEU A 113 -14.46 1.72 -10.49
CA LEU A 113 -15.83 2.24 -10.63
C LEU A 113 -16.54 2.41 -9.29
N LEU A 114 -16.38 1.46 -8.37
CA LEU A 114 -17.20 1.39 -7.16
C LEU A 114 -16.61 2.20 -5.99
N ILE A 115 -15.30 2.11 -5.76
CA ILE A 115 -14.66 2.61 -4.54
C ILE A 115 -13.81 3.86 -4.81
N LEU A 116 -12.98 3.85 -5.85
CA LEU A 116 -11.99 4.91 -6.05
C LEU A 116 -12.58 6.32 -6.20
N PRO A 117 -13.76 6.54 -6.81
CA PRO A 117 -14.33 7.89 -6.88
C PRO A 117 -14.65 8.49 -5.50
N ALA A 118 -15.15 7.66 -4.57
CA ALA A 118 -15.43 8.09 -3.20
C ALA A 118 -14.12 8.24 -2.41
N LEU A 119 -13.18 7.31 -2.58
CA LEU A 119 -11.87 7.37 -1.93
C LEU A 119 -11.12 8.64 -2.33
N LEU A 120 -11.02 8.96 -3.61
CA LEU A 120 -10.33 10.16 -4.08
C LEU A 120 -10.94 11.45 -3.50
N ARG A 121 -12.28 11.56 -3.48
CA ARG A 121 -12.95 12.71 -2.85
C ARG A 121 -12.60 12.84 -1.36
N ARG A 122 -12.59 11.72 -0.64
CA ARG A 122 -12.25 11.70 0.77
C ARG A 122 -10.78 12.07 1.02
N LEU A 123 -9.86 11.52 0.24
CA LEU A 123 -8.44 11.85 0.34
C LEU A 123 -8.20 13.35 0.07
N ALA A 124 -8.81 13.91 -0.97
CA ALA A 124 -8.70 15.33 -1.29
C ALA A 124 -9.23 16.27 -0.19
N ALA A 125 -10.28 15.84 0.53
CA ALA A 125 -10.82 16.61 1.66
C ALA A 125 -9.91 16.57 2.91
N ASN A 126 -9.23 15.46 3.16
CA ASN A 126 -8.40 15.24 4.35
C ASN A 126 -6.91 15.56 4.13
N GLY A 127 -6.45 15.49 2.88
CA GLY A 127 -5.06 15.73 2.50
C GLY A 127 -4.97 16.35 1.11
N PRO A 128 -5.01 17.66 0.97
CA PRO A 128 -5.12 18.33 -0.35
C PRO A 128 -3.90 18.11 -1.26
N ARG A 129 -2.81 17.53 -0.72
CA ARG A 129 -1.60 17.18 -1.48
C ARG A 129 -1.42 15.66 -1.64
N ILE A 130 -2.47 14.88 -1.35
CA ILE A 130 -2.48 13.44 -1.54
C ILE A 130 -2.95 13.11 -2.96
N GLY A 131 -2.16 12.34 -3.68
CA GLY A 131 -2.49 11.81 -5.01
C GLY A 131 -2.68 10.28 -4.99
N LEU A 132 -3.33 9.77 -6.03
CA LEU A 132 -3.43 8.33 -6.32
C LEU A 132 -2.85 8.05 -7.71
N ASP A 133 -1.98 7.06 -7.81
CA ASP A 133 -1.57 6.39 -9.05
C ASP A 133 -2.23 5.01 -9.10
N ILE A 134 -3.08 4.78 -10.10
CA ILE A 134 -3.85 3.54 -10.21
C ILE A 134 -3.24 2.67 -11.29
N ARG A 135 -2.79 1.49 -10.90
CA ARG A 135 -2.29 0.45 -11.79
C ARG A 135 -3.32 -0.66 -11.92
N ARG A 136 -3.47 -1.18 -13.12
CA ARG A 136 -4.37 -2.30 -13.35
C ARG A 136 -3.85 -3.55 -12.66
N LEU A 137 -4.76 -4.27 -11.97
CA LEU A 137 -4.47 -5.59 -11.44
C LEU A 137 -4.30 -6.59 -12.60
N GLY A 138 -3.16 -7.25 -12.63
CA GLY A 138 -2.86 -8.35 -13.55
C GLY A 138 -3.41 -9.70 -13.06
N PRO A 139 -3.07 -10.78 -13.78
CA PRO A 139 -3.48 -12.14 -13.41
C PRO A 139 -2.80 -12.63 -12.13
N GLU A 140 -1.68 -12.05 -11.76
CA GLU A 140 -0.93 -12.35 -10.53
C GLU A 140 -0.83 -11.11 -9.65
N LEU A 141 -0.74 -11.34 -8.34
CA LEU A 141 -0.49 -10.24 -7.40
C LEU A 141 0.91 -9.67 -7.65
N PRO A 142 1.06 -8.35 -7.68
CA PRO A 142 2.35 -7.67 -7.85
C PRO A 142 3.17 -7.73 -6.55
N THR A 143 3.51 -8.96 -6.11
CA THR A 143 4.15 -9.22 -4.81
C THR A 143 5.46 -8.47 -4.67
N GLU A 144 6.35 -8.53 -5.67
CA GLU A 144 7.64 -7.82 -5.61
C GLU A 144 7.44 -6.30 -5.50
N ALA A 145 6.50 -5.73 -6.26
CA ALA A 145 6.21 -4.30 -6.21
C ALA A 145 5.64 -3.86 -4.84
N LEU A 146 4.88 -4.74 -4.16
CA LEU A 146 4.44 -4.51 -2.77
C LEU A 146 5.60 -4.58 -1.79
N LEU A 147 6.49 -5.55 -1.92
CA LEU A 147 7.66 -5.72 -1.05
C LEU A 147 8.66 -4.57 -1.21
N ASP A 148 8.85 -4.09 -2.44
CA ASP A 148 9.73 -2.96 -2.76
C ASP A 148 9.07 -1.59 -2.56
N SER A 149 7.86 -1.55 -1.98
CA SER A 149 7.09 -0.31 -1.75
C SER A 149 6.82 0.52 -3.01
N GLN A 150 6.79 -0.12 -4.17
CA GLN A 150 6.39 0.50 -5.44
C GLN A 150 4.87 0.51 -5.62
N VAL A 151 4.17 -0.31 -4.84
CA VAL A 151 2.72 -0.37 -4.71
C VAL A 151 2.40 -0.35 -3.22
N ASP A 152 1.52 0.54 -2.80
CA ASP A 152 1.11 0.67 -1.39
C ASP A 152 0.04 -0.34 -1.01
N LEU A 153 -0.98 -0.52 -1.85
CA LEU A 153 -2.10 -1.45 -1.63
C LEU A 153 -2.53 -2.12 -2.93
N VAL A 154 -3.02 -3.34 -2.80
CA VAL A 154 -3.65 -4.08 -3.90
C VAL A 154 -5.07 -4.45 -3.51
N PHE A 155 -6.03 -4.18 -4.39
CA PHE A 155 -7.38 -4.75 -4.31
C PHE A 155 -7.43 -5.99 -5.18
N ASP A 156 -7.79 -7.13 -4.60
CA ASP A 156 -7.82 -8.41 -5.28
C ASP A 156 -9.08 -9.22 -4.94
N PHE A 157 -9.29 -10.34 -5.63
CA PHE A 157 -10.46 -11.18 -5.44
C PHE A 157 -10.24 -12.37 -4.48
N GLY A 158 -9.21 -12.26 -3.63
CA GLY A 158 -8.93 -13.22 -2.58
C GLY A 158 -8.23 -14.49 -3.03
N PRO A 159 -8.00 -15.42 -2.09
CA PRO A 159 -7.09 -16.55 -2.26
C PRO A 159 -7.57 -17.60 -3.26
N GLU A 160 -8.84 -17.55 -3.69
CA GLU A 160 -9.35 -18.43 -4.75
C GLU A 160 -8.86 -18.02 -6.13
N TYR A 161 -8.48 -16.75 -6.30
CA TYR A 161 -7.98 -16.16 -7.55
C TYR A 161 -6.51 -15.78 -7.45
N HIS A 162 -6.15 -15.15 -6.35
CA HIS A 162 -4.82 -14.62 -6.09
C HIS A 162 -4.33 -15.20 -4.77
N ARG A 163 -3.42 -16.16 -4.81
CA ARG A 163 -2.80 -16.67 -3.59
C ARG A 163 -1.80 -15.65 -3.07
N PRO A 164 -2.05 -15.03 -1.91
CA PRO A 164 -1.08 -14.11 -1.33
C PRO A 164 0.17 -14.88 -0.92
N ALA A 165 1.34 -14.27 -1.15
CA ALA A 165 2.60 -14.76 -0.61
C ALA A 165 2.62 -14.60 0.93
N PRO A 166 3.42 -15.39 1.66
CA PRO A 166 3.48 -15.31 3.13
C PRO A 166 3.89 -13.94 3.68
N GLU A 167 4.59 -13.15 2.87
CA GLU A 167 5.07 -11.80 3.18
C GLU A 167 3.97 -10.74 3.08
N LEU A 168 2.82 -11.10 2.53
CA LEU A 168 1.67 -10.20 2.38
C LEU A 168 0.67 -10.38 3.52
N GLN A 169 -0.01 -9.31 3.86
CA GLN A 169 -1.23 -9.30 4.68
C GLN A 169 -2.42 -9.07 3.76
N ALA A 170 -3.56 -9.63 4.13
CA ALA A 170 -4.81 -9.47 3.40
C ALA A 170 -5.99 -9.30 4.35
N LEU A 171 -6.91 -8.41 4.01
CA LEU A 171 -8.16 -8.16 4.72
C LEU A 171 -9.32 -8.36 3.75
N ALA A 172 -10.25 -9.24 4.09
CA ALA A 172 -11.50 -9.35 3.35
C ALA A 172 -12.36 -8.10 3.61
N LEU A 173 -12.76 -7.40 2.54
CA LEU A 173 -13.58 -6.21 2.64
C LEU A 173 -15.07 -6.58 2.63
N PHE A 174 -15.55 -7.12 1.52
CA PHE A 174 -16.95 -7.53 1.36
C PHE A 174 -17.09 -8.56 0.23
N SER A 175 -18.28 -9.14 0.12
CA SER A 175 -18.63 -10.06 -0.95
C SER A 175 -19.62 -9.44 -1.92
N ASP A 176 -19.60 -9.88 -3.18
CA ASP A 176 -20.58 -9.57 -4.21
C ASP A 176 -20.88 -10.82 -5.06
N GLU A 177 -21.97 -10.78 -5.79
CA GLU A 177 -22.41 -11.88 -6.66
C GLU A 177 -22.46 -11.46 -8.12
N LEU A 178 -22.33 -12.41 -9.02
CA LEU A 178 -22.45 -12.19 -10.43
C LEU A 178 -23.91 -12.38 -10.90
N LEU A 179 -24.41 -11.42 -11.68
CA LEU A 179 -25.67 -11.50 -12.38
C LEU A 179 -25.43 -11.86 -13.85
N CYS A 180 -26.41 -12.50 -14.48
CA CYS A 180 -26.52 -12.62 -15.92
C CYS A 180 -27.21 -11.38 -16.47
N VAL A 181 -26.50 -10.60 -17.29
CA VAL A 181 -27.01 -9.38 -17.93
C VAL A 181 -27.15 -9.65 -19.43
N GLN A 182 -28.25 -9.21 -20.01
CA GLN A 182 -28.56 -9.40 -21.44
C GLN A 182 -29.30 -8.17 -21.98
N ASP A 183 -29.38 -8.06 -23.30
CA ASP A 183 -30.19 -7.03 -23.97
C ASP A 183 -31.64 -7.11 -23.48
N ARG A 184 -32.29 -5.97 -23.27
CA ARG A 184 -33.66 -5.89 -22.78
C ARG A 184 -34.69 -6.52 -23.72
N ALA A 185 -34.40 -6.62 -25.01
CA ALA A 185 -35.26 -7.30 -26.00
C ALA A 185 -35.29 -8.83 -25.83
N GLN A 186 -34.30 -9.41 -25.11
CA GLN A 186 -34.26 -10.84 -24.86
C GLN A 186 -35.39 -11.27 -23.90
N PRO A 187 -35.80 -12.54 -23.90
CA PRO A 187 -36.81 -13.07 -22.98
C PRO A 187 -36.46 -12.78 -21.50
N ARG A 188 -37.47 -12.52 -20.72
CA ARG A 188 -37.30 -12.28 -19.28
C ARG A 188 -37.13 -13.60 -18.54
N HIS A 189 -36.05 -13.72 -17.79
CA HIS A 189 -35.80 -14.79 -16.83
C HIS A 189 -35.69 -14.20 -15.43
N GLU A 190 -36.14 -14.91 -14.43
CA GLU A 190 -35.80 -14.61 -13.05
C GLU A 190 -34.40 -15.13 -12.72
N ARG A 191 -34.10 -16.32 -13.24
CA ARG A 191 -32.80 -17.00 -13.16
C ARG A 191 -32.53 -17.72 -14.46
N LEU A 192 -31.26 -17.74 -14.92
CA LEU A 192 -30.85 -18.64 -15.97
C LEU A 192 -30.52 -20.01 -15.37
N GLU A 193 -31.23 -21.05 -15.82
CA GLU A 193 -30.91 -22.42 -15.44
C GLU A 193 -29.59 -22.88 -16.08
N LEU A 194 -28.87 -23.80 -15.42
CA LEU A 194 -27.52 -24.20 -15.80
C LEU A 194 -27.44 -24.67 -17.28
N ASP A 195 -28.40 -25.49 -17.75
CA ASP A 195 -28.37 -25.98 -19.10
C ASP A 195 -28.61 -24.90 -20.16
N GLU A 196 -29.45 -23.93 -19.86
CA GLU A 196 -29.64 -22.75 -20.70
C GLU A 196 -28.42 -21.84 -20.66
N PHE A 197 -27.87 -21.59 -19.48
CA PHE A 197 -26.63 -20.82 -19.29
C PHE A 197 -25.50 -21.36 -20.14
N CYS A 198 -25.27 -22.68 -20.14
CA CYS A 198 -24.19 -23.32 -20.95
C CYS A 198 -24.44 -23.26 -22.46
N ARG A 199 -25.68 -23.08 -22.93
CA ARG A 199 -26.01 -22.93 -24.36
C ARG A 199 -25.88 -21.50 -24.88
N ARG A 200 -25.82 -20.52 -23.96
CA ARG A 200 -25.68 -19.10 -24.33
C ARG A 200 -24.23 -18.79 -24.72
N ARG A 201 -24.08 -17.76 -25.52
CA ARG A 201 -22.79 -17.16 -25.86
C ARG A 201 -22.54 -15.97 -24.99
N PHE A 202 -21.30 -15.77 -24.55
CA PHE A 202 -20.95 -14.77 -23.57
C PHE A 202 -20.04 -13.67 -24.09
N VAL A 203 -20.27 -12.45 -23.62
CA VAL A 203 -19.25 -11.39 -23.61
C VAL A 203 -18.47 -11.50 -22.30
N PHE A 204 -17.17 -11.50 -22.40
CA PHE A 204 -16.28 -11.53 -21.23
C PHE A 204 -15.70 -10.14 -20.99
N PRO A 205 -15.94 -9.53 -19.80
CA PRO A 205 -15.70 -8.10 -19.58
C PRO A 205 -14.30 -7.76 -19.11
N THR A 206 -13.36 -8.70 -19.08
CA THR A 206 -12.07 -8.45 -18.45
C THR A 206 -10.93 -8.84 -19.37
N PRO A 207 -9.90 -8.01 -19.48
CA PRO A 207 -8.66 -8.33 -20.18
C PRO A 207 -7.74 -9.27 -19.38
N LEU A 208 -8.19 -9.83 -18.27
CA LEU A 208 -7.45 -10.87 -17.56
C LEU A 208 -7.13 -11.98 -18.52
N ASP A 209 -5.86 -12.30 -18.64
CA ASP A 209 -5.33 -13.25 -19.58
C ASP A 209 -6.16 -14.54 -19.59
N ALA A 210 -6.41 -15.05 -20.77
CA ALA A 210 -7.30 -16.21 -20.98
C ALA A 210 -6.84 -17.49 -20.26
N SER A 211 -5.62 -17.51 -19.74
CA SER A 211 -5.06 -18.64 -18.99
C SER A 211 -5.60 -18.77 -17.57
N ASN A 212 -6.18 -17.70 -17.01
CA ASN A 212 -6.66 -17.73 -15.63
C ASN A 212 -8.14 -18.08 -15.55
N ALA A 213 -8.39 -19.19 -14.90
CA ALA A 213 -9.70 -19.69 -14.57
C ALA A 213 -10.46 -18.62 -13.77
N ASN A 214 -11.37 -17.90 -14.44
CA ASN A 214 -12.31 -17.05 -13.73
C ASN A 214 -13.29 -17.92 -12.91
N LEU A 215 -13.97 -17.31 -11.95
CA LEU A 215 -14.93 -17.96 -11.06
C LEU A 215 -15.93 -18.86 -11.81
N VAL A 216 -16.55 -18.29 -12.83
CA VAL A 216 -17.60 -18.95 -13.58
C VAL A 216 -17.06 -20.20 -14.30
N ASP A 217 -15.93 -20.09 -15.00
CA ASP A 217 -15.38 -21.22 -15.75
C ASP A 217 -14.77 -22.27 -14.82
N THR A 218 -14.26 -21.88 -13.66
CA THR A 218 -13.81 -22.82 -12.64
C THR A 218 -14.99 -23.57 -12.01
N TRP A 219 -16.06 -22.87 -11.71
CA TRP A 219 -17.28 -23.46 -11.20
C TRP A 219 -17.93 -24.42 -12.23
N LEU A 220 -18.02 -24.02 -13.50
CA LEU A 220 -18.53 -24.88 -14.58
C LEU A 220 -17.69 -26.15 -14.75
N ARG A 221 -16.36 -26.02 -14.78
CA ARG A 221 -15.45 -27.19 -14.90
C ARG A 221 -15.63 -28.21 -13.79
N ARG A 222 -15.87 -27.77 -12.55
CA ARG A 222 -16.17 -28.68 -11.42
C ARG A 222 -17.45 -29.50 -11.64
N GLN A 223 -18.32 -29.04 -12.54
CA GLN A 223 -19.59 -29.72 -12.89
C GLN A 223 -19.52 -30.44 -14.25
N GLY A 224 -18.33 -30.51 -14.86
CA GLY A 224 -18.15 -31.09 -16.18
C GLY A 224 -18.79 -30.26 -17.31
N ARG A 225 -18.99 -28.96 -17.08
CA ARG A 225 -19.64 -28.03 -18.01
C ARG A 225 -18.65 -26.97 -18.52
N SER A 226 -19.04 -26.29 -19.59
CA SER A 226 -18.34 -25.14 -20.17
C SER A 226 -19.34 -24.17 -20.79
N ARG A 227 -18.87 -22.99 -21.12
CA ARG A 227 -19.63 -21.98 -21.88
C ARG A 227 -18.80 -21.48 -23.07
N GLU A 228 -19.46 -20.92 -24.06
CA GLU A 228 -18.83 -20.26 -25.18
C GLU A 228 -18.64 -18.77 -24.93
N VAL A 229 -17.42 -18.27 -25.09
CA VAL A 229 -17.10 -16.84 -25.06
C VAL A 229 -17.05 -16.34 -26.52
N ALA A 230 -18.05 -15.57 -26.92
CA ALA A 230 -18.16 -15.01 -28.25
C ALA A 230 -17.30 -13.74 -28.45
N ALA A 231 -17.15 -12.94 -27.40
CA ALA A 231 -16.37 -11.70 -27.45
C ALA A 231 -15.67 -11.43 -26.11
N ARG A 232 -14.52 -10.76 -26.18
CA ARG A 232 -13.80 -10.24 -25.00
C ARG A 232 -13.74 -8.73 -25.09
N ALA A 233 -14.02 -8.05 -24.00
CA ALA A 233 -13.96 -6.61 -23.88
C ALA A 233 -12.91 -6.20 -22.84
N ASN A 234 -12.44 -4.97 -22.91
CA ASN A 234 -11.43 -4.44 -21.99
C ASN A 234 -12.02 -3.68 -20.80
N SER A 235 -13.36 -3.59 -20.73
CA SER A 235 -14.08 -2.90 -19.65
C SER A 235 -15.51 -3.39 -19.53
N TYR A 236 -16.14 -3.20 -18.37
CA TYR A 236 -17.57 -3.46 -18.18
C TYR A 236 -18.44 -2.61 -19.10
N VAL A 237 -18.08 -1.34 -19.29
CA VAL A 237 -18.81 -0.42 -20.15
C VAL A 237 -18.79 -0.90 -21.61
N ALA A 238 -17.62 -1.28 -22.12
CA ALA A 238 -17.50 -1.82 -23.48
C ALA A 238 -18.26 -3.16 -23.62
N ALA A 239 -18.20 -4.03 -22.61
CA ALA A 239 -18.92 -5.29 -22.60
C ALA A 239 -20.44 -5.09 -22.67
N LEU A 240 -20.99 -4.14 -21.91
CA LEU A 240 -22.41 -3.80 -21.97
C LEU A 240 -22.84 -3.31 -23.36
N GLN A 241 -22.00 -2.51 -24.04
CA GLN A 241 -22.31 -2.05 -25.40
C GLN A 241 -22.37 -3.22 -26.40
N LEU A 242 -21.57 -4.27 -26.22
CA LEU A 242 -21.59 -5.46 -27.07
C LEU A 242 -22.84 -6.34 -26.89
N LEU A 243 -23.62 -6.14 -25.84
CA LEU A 243 -24.90 -6.84 -25.64
C LEU A 243 -26.02 -6.26 -26.48
N SER A 244 -25.96 -4.97 -26.81
CA SER A 244 -27.05 -4.28 -27.50
C SER A 244 -27.36 -4.94 -28.85
N GLY A 245 -28.61 -5.39 -29.06
CA GLY A 245 -29.06 -6.05 -30.27
C GLY A 245 -28.55 -7.49 -30.43
N SER A 246 -27.94 -8.09 -29.41
CA SER A 246 -27.41 -9.46 -29.48
C SER A 246 -28.19 -10.43 -28.55
N ASP A 247 -27.93 -11.73 -28.71
CA ASP A 247 -28.39 -12.80 -27.84
C ASP A 247 -27.36 -13.17 -26.76
N PHE A 248 -26.31 -12.39 -26.62
CA PHE A 248 -25.21 -12.66 -25.71
C PHE A 248 -25.59 -12.38 -24.26
N VAL A 249 -24.84 -13.00 -23.35
CA VAL A 249 -24.92 -12.82 -21.90
C VAL A 249 -23.61 -12.28 -21.37
N LEU A 250 -23.68 -11.34 -20.45
CA LEU A 250 -22.54 -10.83 -19.70
C LEU A 250 -22.69 -11.21 -18.24
N MET A 251 -21.64 -11.80 -17.65
CA MET A 251 -21.56 -11.95 -16.21
C MET A 251 -21.04 -10.64 -15.60
N LEU A 252 -21.88 -9.95 -14.84
CA LEU A 252 -21.56 -8.64 -14.27
C LEU A 252 -21.79 -8.67 -12.75
N PRO A 253 -20.86 -8.13 -11.93
CA PRO A 253 -21.11 -7.95 -10.52
C PRO A 253 -22.40 -7.16 -10.27
N ARG A 254 -23.19 -7.59 -9.27
CA ARG A 254 -24.47 -6.96 -8.93
C ARG A 254 -24.33 -5.46 -8.69
N ARG A 255 -23.29 -5.04 -7.97
CA ARG A 255 -23.05 -3.64 -7.63
C ARG A 255 -22.66 -2.82 -8.87
N ILE A 256 -21.90 -3.41 -9.80
CA ILE A 256 -21.55 -2.76 -11.07
C ILE A 256 -22.80 -2.65 -11.97
N HIS A 257 -23.65 -3.67 -12.01
CA HIS A 257 -24.91 -3.56 -12.74
C HIS A 257 -25.76 -2.41 -12.19
N ALA A 258 -25.92 -2.31 -10.88
CA ALA A 258 -26.68 -1.21 -10.26
C ALA A 258 -26.09 0.18 -10.56
N LEU A 259 -24.76 0.28 -10.70
CA LEU A 259 -24.06 1.53 -11.01
C LEU A 259 -24.20 1.94 -12.49
N LEU A 260 -24.20 0.95 -13.42
CA LEU A 260 -24.15 1.18 -14.87
C LEU A 260 -25.48 0.94 -15.57
N ASP A 261 -26.56 0.62 -14.84
CA ASP A 261 -27.87 0.35 -15.42
C ASP A 261 -28.46 1.63 -16.05
N ASP A 262 -28.58 1.58 -17.37
CA ASP A 262 -29.17 2.65 -18.21
C ASP A 262 -30.56 2.27 -18.76
N GLY A 263 -31.12 1.18 -18.26
CA GLY A 263 -32.42 0.65 -18.69
C GLY A 263 -32.41 -0.07 -20.07
N ARG A 264 -31.28 -0.15 -20.76
CA ARG A 264 -31.17 -0.88 -22.04
C ARG A 264 -30.94 -2.38 -21.86
N HIS A 265 -30.47 -2.77 -20.69
CA HIS A 265 -30.14 -4.13 -20.35
C HIS A 265 -31.05 -4.66 -19.26
N ARG A 266 -31.09 -5.96 -19.10
CA ARG A 266 -31.84 -6.63 -18.05
C ARG A 266 -30.95 -7.64 -17.36
N ALA A 267 -31.00 -7.64 -16.05
CA ALA A 267 -30.31 -8.63 -15.23
C ALA A 267 -31.27 -9.73 -14.76
N CYS A 268 -30.74 -10.92 -14.62
CA CYS A 268 -31.36 -12.03 -13.90
C CYS A 268 -30.29 -12.75 -13.06
N LEU A 269 -30.75 -13.60 -12.13
CA LEU A 269 -29.87 -14.38 -11.30
C LEU A 269 -29.06 -15.38 -12.13
N ALA A 270 -27.81 -15.59 -11.76
CA ALA A 270 -26.97 -16.65 -12.29
C ALA A 270 -27.48 -18.02 -11.84
N PRO A 271 -27.05 -19.14 -12.48
CA PRO A 271 -27.44 -20.49 -12.07
C PRO A 271 -27.18 -20.73 -10.59
N SER A 272 -28.06 -21.53 -9.98
CA SER A 272 -27.93 -21.92 -8.58
C SER A 272 -26.60 -22.59 -8.29
N GLY A 273 -25.96 -22.24 -7.18
CA GLY A 273 -24.69 -22.80 -6.77
C GLY A 273 -23.46 -22.10 -7.32
N LEU A 274 -23.58 -21.07 -8.17
CA LEU A 274 -22.47 -20.18 -8.48
C LEU A 274 -22.09 -19.42 -7.19
N PRO A 275 -20.85 -19.55 -6.67
CA PRO A 275 -20.48 -18.88 -5.44
C PRO A 275 -20.33 -17.37 -5.64
N PRO A 276 -20.53 -16.57 -4.60
CA PRO A 276 -20.13 -15.17 -4.59
C PRO A 276 -18.60 -15.07 -4.64
N PHE A 277 -18.08 -13.88 -4.98
CA PHE A 277 -16.68 -13.56 -4.84
C PHE A 277 -16.48 -12.53 -3.71
N ALA A 278 -15.31 -12.54 -3.11
CA ALA A 278 -14.93 -11.57 -2.09
C ALA A 278 -13.89 -10.60 -2.65
N LEU A 279 -14.01 -9.33 -2.29
CA LEU A 279 -12.97 -8.32 -2.52
C LEU A 279 -12.07 -8.27 -1.30
N HIS A 280 -10.78 -8.30 -1.52
CA HIS A 280 -9.74 -8.21 -0.50
C HIS A 280 -8.89 -6.96 -0.72
N LEU A 281 -8.30 -6.49 0.37
CA LEU A 281 -7.26 -5.48 0.39
C LEU A 281 -5.98 -6.13 0.89
N SER A 282 -4.91 -6.05 0.09
CA SER A 282 -3.62 -6.69 0.37
C SER A 282 -2.49 -5.67 0.43
N TRP A 283 -1.53 -5.88 1.32
CA TRP A 283 -0.35 -5.03 1.50
C TRP A 283 0.86 -5.84 1.98
N SER A 284 2.06 -5.24 1.90
CA SER A 284 3.27 -5.85 2.45
C SER A 284 3.23 -5.88 3.98
N ARG A 285 3.65 -7.01 4.57
CA ARG A 285 3.83 -7.11 6.03
C ARG A 285 4.79 -6.05 6.56
N ALA A 286 5.80 -5.63 5.79
CA ALA A 286 6.69 -4.55 6.18
C ALA A 286 5.97 -3.19 6.31
N ALA A 287 4.89 -2.97 5.54
CA ALA A 287 4.06 -1.76 5.60
C ALA A 287 2.97 -1.83 6.70
N GLU A 288 2.92 -2.91 7.50
CA GLU A 288 1.89 -3.10 8.56
C GLU A 288 1.86 -1.94 9.55
N GLN A 289 3.04 -1.43 9.91
CA GLN A 289 3.23 -0.34 10.87
C GLN A 289 3.61 1.01 10.20
N ASP A 290 3.63 1.09 8.86
CA ASP A 290 3.86 2.37 8.17
C ASP A 290 2.65 3.29 8.40
N PRO A 291 2.82 4.45 9.07
CA PRO A 291 1.71 5.33 9.40
C PRO A 291 0.92 5.83 8.21
N ALA A 292 1.55 6.04 7.07
CA ALA A 292 0.89 6.48 5.86
C ALA A 292 0.06 5.35 5.22
N ASN A 293 0.58 4.11 5.21
CA ASN A 293 -0.15 2.95 4.73
C ASN A 293 -1.34 2.62 5.65
N LEU A 294 -1.14 2.69 6.99
CA LEU A 294 -2.21 2.56 7.98
C LEU A 294 -3.33 3.55 7.72
N TRP A 295 -2.98 4.83 7.60
CA TRP A 295 -3.96 5.89 7.31
C TRP A 295 -4.73 5.61 6.02
N LEU A 296 -4.05 5.21 4.95
CA LEU A 296 -4.71 4.90 3.67
C LEU A 296 -5.68 3.73 3.79
N ARG A 297 -5.29 2.65 4.50
CA ARG A 297 -6.19 1.49 4.77
C ARG A 297 -7.43 1.91 5.54
N GLU A 298 -7.28 2.78 6.54
CA GLU A 298 -8.40 3.35 7.29
C GLU A 298 -9.33 4.15 6.37
N GLN A 299 -8.79 4.99 5.47
CA GLN A 299 -9.61 5.72 4.51
C GLN A 299 -10.40 4.78 3.59
N VAL A 300 -9.80 3.68 3.14
CA VAL A 300 -10.48 2.64 2.34
C VAL A 300 -11.64 2.03 3.13
N LEU A 301 -11.41 1.63 4.38
CA LEU A 301 -12.46 1.02 5.23
C LEU A 301 -13.62 1.98 5.49
N ILE A 302 -13.31 3.25 5.78
CA ILE A 302 -14.35 4.27 6.00
C ILE A 302 -15.20 4.45 4.73
N VAL A 303 -14.57 4.52 3.56
CA VAL A 303 -15.29 4.63 2.28
C VAL A 303 -16.15 3.41 2.04
N CYS A 304 -15.65 2.21 2.29
CA CYS A 304 -16.45 0.98 2.17
C CYS A 304 -17.69 1.01 3.09
N ALA A 305 -17.52 1.48 4.33
CA ALA A 305 -18.64 1.65 5.26
C ALA A 305 -19.64 2.73 4.78
N GLU A 306 -19.18 3.89 4.32
CA GLU A 306 -20.01 4.97 3.78
C GLU A 306 -20.82 4.54 2.54
N LEU A 307 -20.27 3.62 1.73
CA LEU A 307 -20.93 3.04 0.57
C LEU A 307 -21.85 1.84 0.94
N GLY A 308 -21.95 1.46 2.22
CA GLY A 308 -22.75 0.32 2.66
C GLY A 308 -22.22 -1.01 2.14
N LEU A 309 -20.90 -1.16 2.04
CA LEU A 309 -20.26 -2.36 1.52
C LEU A 309 -19.82 -3.32 2.63
N LEU A 310 -19.57 -2.80 3.85
CA LEU A 310 -19.17 -3.58 5.04
C LEU A 310 -20.37 -4.06 5.82
#